data_68dce30db7fbe568c20f7482d1fbebdb
#
_entry.id   68dce30db7fbe568c20f7482d1fbebdb
#
_cell.length_a   1.000
_cell.length_b   1.000
_cell.length_c   1.000
_cell.angle_alpha   90.00
_cell.angle_beta   90.00
_cell.angle_gamma   90.00
#
_symmetry.space_group_name_H-M   'P 1'
#
loop_
_entity.id
_entity.type
_entity.pdbx_description
1 polymer ?
#
loop_
_entity_poly.entity_id
_entity_poly.type
_entity_poly.pdbx_seq_one_letter_code
_entity_poly.pdbx_strand_id
1 'polypeptide(L)'
;ATTLSLCAVASAQSVNLDFDTGVAGWRVVLDGVMGGRSTGRVTQPEAGILRFAGELSLENNGGFSQTQTTLPEASLKGATGIQARVRGDGRTYQFDVRCSDVRMMAGSFQTNFTTVAGEWVTIELPFEQFRLYSFGRLVPNAPKLIPARVESIGVTLGDKKPGAFQLDIDFVRAMGPKVDTPASRADLASVAKSAGLTTLLSLVELSGLQLPAGGRVTIFAPTNEAFAAIPADKVKFLTSEAGRATLQAILKNHILPMAIDSGSLLQRRGVLALSGQNLVIDGEALKIAGASLLKTDVPFDSGVVYVIDRVMIPETRSVAEV
;
A
#
# COMPACT_ATOMS: atom_id res chain seq x y z
N ALA A 1 47.80 5.28 -2.47
CA ALA A 1 46.69 4.94 -1.63
C ALA A 1 45.54 5.91 -1.95
N THR A 2 44.62 5.50 -2.83
CA THR A 2 43.48 6.32 -3.24
C THR A 2 42.29 5.82 -2.42
N THR A 3 41.88 6.60 -1.43
CA THR A 3 40.66 6.37 -0.62
C THR A 3 39.44 6.65 -1.48
N LEU A 4 38.74 5.61 -1.91
CA LEU A 4 37.37 5.75 -2.44
C LEU A 4 36.45 6.16 -1.28
N SER A 5 35.98 7.41 -1.32
CA SER A 5 34.90 7.91 -0.48
C SER A 5 33.61 7.28 -0.95
N LEU A 6 33.09 6.35 -0.16
CA LEU A 6 31.74 5.79 -0.36
C LEU A 6 30.75 6.89 0.02
N CYS A 7 30.22 7.61 -0.97
CA CYS A 7 29.05 8.46 -0.76
C CYS A 7 27.88 7.56 -0.43
N ALA A 8 27.48 7.51 0.84
CA ALA A 8 26.21 6.95 1.25
C ALA A 8 25.09 7.78 0.59
N VAL A 9 24.46 7.23 -0.41
CA VAL A 9 23.20 7.77 -0.96
C VAL A 9 22.16 7.53 0.11
N ALA A 10 21.84 8.56 0.90
CA ALA A 10 20.69 8.53 1.78
C ALA A 10 19.47 8.23 0.90
N SER A 11 18.87 7.06 1.06
CA SER A 11 17.60 6.74 0.44
C SER A 11 16.57 7.72 1.00
N ALA A 12 16.01 8.59 0.14
CA ALA A 12 14.89 9.42 0.53
C ALA A 12 13.78 8.50 1.06
N GLN A 13 13.36 8.69 2.31
CA GLN A 13 12.24 7.94 2.89
C GLN A 13 11.01 8.22 2.02
N SER A 14 10.50 7.19 1.35
CA SER A 14 9.28 7.30 0.57
C SER A 14 8.09 7.52 1.51
N VAL A 15 7.11 8.31 1.08
CA VAL A 15 5.88 8.56 1.84
C VAL A 15 5.19 7.24 2.16
N ASN A 16 5.00 6.97 3.45
CA ASN A 16 4.19 5.89 3.98
C ASN A 16 3.52 6.40 5.27
N LEU A 17 2.26 6.79 5.15
CA LEU A 17 1.43 7.28 6.25
C LEU A 17 0.43 6.18 6.59
N ASP A 18 0.58 5.53 7.74
CA ASP A 18 -0.24 4.40 8.21
C ASP A 18 -1.10 4.74 9.43
N PHE A 19 -0.92 5.93 9.99
CA PHE A 19 -1.67 6.46 11.14
C PHE A 19 -1.55 5.63 12.45
N ASP A 20 -0.65 4.68 12.54
CA ASP A 20 -0.44 3.89 13.76
C ASP A 20 -0.01 4.75 14.95
N THR A 21 0.75 5.82 14.67
CA THR A 21 1.24 6.77 15.68
C THR A 21 0.33 7.99 15.88
N GLY A 22 -0.82 8.04 15.20
CA GLY A 22 -1.80 9.11 15.30
C GLY A 22 -1.97 9.91 14.01
N VAL A 23 -2.80 10.93 14.11
CA VAL A 23 -3.16 11.84 13.00
C VAL A 23 -2.56 13.23 13.16
N ALA A 24 -1.54 13.37 14.00
CA ALA A 24 -0.84 14.64 14.20
C ALA A 24 -0.29 15.19 12.88
N GLY A 25 -0.36 16.51 12.71
CA GLY A 25 0.07 17.18 11.47
C GLY A 25 -1.02 17.30 10.38
N TRP A 26 -2.11 16.54 10.49
CA TRP A 26 -3.26 16.73 9.63
C TRP A 26 -4.12 17.90 10.15
N ARG A 27 -4.45 18.82 9.27
CA ARG A 27 -5.24 20.02 9.57
C ARG A 27 -6.40 20.15 8.59
N VAL A 28 -7.48 20.77 9.06
CA VAL A 28 -8.67 21.01 8.26
C VAL A 28 -8.65 22.44 7.71
N VAL A 29 -9.03 22.60 6.47
CA VAL A 29 -9.26 23.88 5.79
C VAL A 29 -10.71 23.90 5.31
N LEU A 30 -11.42 24.94 5.67
CA LEU A 30 -12.85 25.09 5.40
C LEU A 30 -13.12 26.32 4.52
N ASP A 31 -14.25 26.30 3.86
CA ASP A 31 -14.76 27.42 3.07
C ASP A 31 -15.15 28.67 3.89
N GLY A 32 -15.08 28.60 5.21
CA GLY A 32 -15.33 29.73 6.12
C GLY A 32 -14.47 30.96 5.85
N VAL A 33 -13.28 30.77 5.26
CA VAL A 33 -12.44 31.92 4.80
C VAL A 33 -13.12 32.77 3.70
N MET A 34 -14.15 32.22 3.04
CA MET A 34 -14.96 32.89 2.03
C MET A 34 -16.41 33.14 2.51
N GLY A 35 -16.69 32.89 3.78
CA GLY A 35 -18.02 33.02 4.39
C GLY A 35 -18.88 31.77 4.34
N GLY A 36 -18.39 30.66 3.82
CA GLY A 36 -19.07 29.36 3.77
C GLY A 36 -19.33 28.77 5.17
N ARG A 37 -20.18 27.78 5.24
CA ARG A 37 -20.62 27.15 6.50
C ARG A 37 -20.31 25.65 6.58
N SER A 38 -19.49 25.13 5.69
CA SER A 38 -19.05 23.75 5.78
C SER A 38 -18.26 23.50 7.06
N THR A 39 -18.40 22.30 7.61
CA THR A 39 -17.63 21.86 8.77
C THR A 39 -16.74 20.69 8.38
N GLY A 40 -15.74 20.42 9.21
CA GLY A 40 -14.85 19.28 9.04
C GLY A 40 -13.99 19.06 10.27
N ARG A 41 -13.64 17.82 10.51
CA ARG A 41 -12.71 17.44 11.57
C ARG A 41 -11.91 16.19 11.16
N VAL A 42 -10.71 16.11 11.67
CA VAL A 42 -9.88 14.91 11.60
C VAL A 42 -9.86 14.27 12.97
N THR A 43 -10.13 12.99 13.04
CA THR A 43 -10.09 12.18 14.25
C THR A 43 -9.43 10.85 13.97
N GLN A 44 -9.06 10.12 15.03
CA GLN A 44 -8.58 8.75 14.95
C GLN A 44 -9.59 7.85 15.70
N PRO A 45 -10.58 7.26 15.00
CA PRO A 45 -11.61 6.44 15.66
C PRO A 45 -11.04 5.12 16.22
N GLU A 46 -10.00 4.61 15.62
CA GLU A 46 -9.24 3.41 16.00
C GLU A 46 -7.79 3.54 15.55
N ALA A 47 -6.88 2.78 16.14
CA ALA A 47 -5.46 2.79 15.74
C ALA A 47 -5.31 2.49 14.25
N GLY A 48 -4.43 3.21 13.57
CA GLY A 48 -4.17 3.04 12.15
C GLY A 48 -5.21 3.68 11.21
N ILE A 49 -6.27 4.34 11.72
CA ILE A 49 -7.31 4.95 10.87
C ILE A 49 -7.39 6.45 11.10
N LEU A 50 -7.20 7.22 10.04
CA LEU A 50 -7.57 8.63 10.00
C LEU A 50 -9.02 8.76 9.52
N ARG A 51 -9.87 9.43 10.29
CA ARG A 51 -11.23 9.80 9.87
C ARG A 51 -11.31 11.29 9.58
N PHE A 52 -11.73 11.62 8.36
CA PHE A 52 -12.13 12.96 7.94
C PHE A 52 -13.65 12.99 7.76
N ALA A 53 -14.34 13.78 8.60
CA ALA A 53 -15.80 13.85 8.60
C ALA A 53 -16.31 15.26 8.92
N GLY A 54 -17.52 15.55 8.47
CA GLY A 54 -18.13 16.86 8.69
C GLY A 54 -19.46 17.00 7.98
N GLU A 55 -19.83 18.22 7.68
CA GLU A 55 -21.03 18.57 6.90
C GLU A 55 -20.66 19.58 5.83
N LEU A 56 -20.96 19.27 4.57
CA LEU A 56 -20.78 20.17 3.45
C LEU A 56 -22.00 21.08 3.32
N SER A 57 -21.76 22.39 3.29
CA SER A 57 -22.79 23.41 3.08
C SER A 57 -22.48 24.19 1.80
N LEU A 58 -23.52 24.52 1.03
CA LEU A 58 -23.42 25.39 -0.15
C LEU A 58 -23.80 26.82 0.14
N GLU A 59 -24.15 27.12 1.39
CA GLU A 59 -24.53 28.50 1.80
C GLU A 59 -23.36 29.49 1.66
N ASN A 60 -23.66 30.72 1.33
CA ASN A 60 -22.71 31.84 1.24
C ASN A 60 -21.50 31.54 0.32
N ASN A 61 -21.75 30.96 -0.83
CA ASN A 61 -20.70 30.52 -1.75
C ASN A 61 -19.70 29.49 -1.15
N GLY A 62 -20.09 28.80 -0.09
CA GLY A 62 -19.37 27.63 0.43
C GLY A 62 -19.38 26.47 -0.55
N GLY A 63 -18.91 25.33 -0.13
CA GLY A 63 -18.97 24.11 -0.91
C GLY A 63 -17.71 23.30 -0.91
N PHE A 64 -16.80 23.47 0.08
CA PHE A 64 -15.70 22.53 0.29
C PHE A 64 -15.34 22.35 1.76
N SER A 65 -14.83 21.19 2.05
CA SER A 65 -14.10 20.85 3.26
C SER A 65 -12.87 20.07 2.86
N GLN A 66 -11.69 20.42 3.37
CA GLN A 66 -10.42 19.82 3.00
C GLN A 66 -9.66 19.42 4.25
N THR A 67 -8.96 18.29 4.19
CA THR A 67 -7.90 17.95 5.14
C THR A 67 -6.58 17.80 4.42
N GLN A 68 -5.47 18.22 5.06
CA GLN A 68 -4.14 18.19 4.45
C GLN A 68 -3.05 18.02 5.49
N THR A 69 -1.90 17.51 5.04
CA THR A 69 -0.66 17.41 5.82
C THR A 69 0.55 17.82 4.99
N THR A 70 1.60 18.30 5.64
CA THR A 70 2.89 18.56 4.99
C THR A 70 3.72 17.28 4.92
N LEU A 71 4.52 17.19 3.87
CA LEU A 71 5.44 16.08 3.66
C LEU A 71 6.89 16.55 3.81
N PRO A 72 7.81 15.67 4.22
CA PRO A 72 9.24 15.95 4.13
C PRO A 72 9.66 16.26 2.69
N GLU A 73 10.66 17.12 2.54
CA GLU A 73 11.19 17.48 1.23
C GLU A 73 11.62 16.24 0.43
N ALA A 74 11.30 16.23 -0.85
CA ALA A 74 11.63 15.17 -1.79
C ALA A 74 11.15 13.75 -1.41
N SER A 75 10.23 13.62 -0.44
CA SER A 75 9.72 12.33 0.04
C SER A 75 8.95 11.53 -1.03
N LEU A 76 8.49 12.19 -2.10
CA LEU A 76 7.87 11.56 -3.27
C LEU A 76 8.83 11.49 -4.49
N LYS A 77 10.13 11.76 -4.30
CA LYS A 77 11.11 11.66 -5.39
C LYS A 77 11.15 10.25 -5.96
N GLY A 78 10.96 10.12 -7.28
CA GLY A 78 10.93 8.84 -7.97
C GLY A 78 9.58 8.10 -7.89
N ALA A 79 8.60 8.62 -7.14
CA ALA A 79 7.26 8.07 -7.16
C ALA A 79 6.53 8.38 -8.48
N THR A 80 5.63 7.49 -8.88
CA THR A 80 4.78 7.64 -10.08
C THR A 80 3.35 8.00 -9.76
N GLY A 81 2.98 7.96 -8.49
CA GLY A 81 1.64 8.25 -8.02
C GLY A 81 1.51 8.06 -6.52
N ILE A 82 0.28 8.06 -6.06
CA ILE A 82 -0.11 7.81 -4.68
C ILE A 82 -1.09 6.64 -4.65
N GLN A 83 -0.90 5.74 -3.70
CA GLN A 83 -1.85 4.70 -3.37
C GLN A 83 -2.44 5.00 -1.99
N ALA A 84 -3.75 4.90 -1.85
CA ALA A 84 -4.42 5.03 -0.57
C ALA A 84 -5.48 3.95 -0.39
N ARG A 85 -5.71 3.51 0.85
CA ARG A 85 -6.83 2.64 1.18
C ARG A 85 -7.85 3.45 1.95
N VAL A 86 -9.06 3.52 1.41
CA VAL A 86 -10.09 4.42 1.89
C VAL A 86 -11.44 3.69 2.05
N ARG A 87 -12.25 4.16 2.99
CA ARG A 87 -13.64 3.75 3.17
C ARG A 87 -14.49 5.01 3.32
N GLY A 88 -15.35 5.27 2.37
CA GLY A 88 -16.17 6.49 2.35
C GLY A 88 -17.66 6.20 2.38
N ASP A 89 -18.42 7.19 1.99
CA ASP A 89 -19.86 7.30 2.02
C ASP A 89 -20.53 7.21 0.65
N GLY A 90 -19.78 6.80 -0.39
CA GLY A 90 -20.24 6.74 -1.78
C GLY A 90 -20.07 8.08 -2.53
N ARG A 91 -19.48 9.10 -1.90
CA ARG A 91 -19.23 10.41 -2.53
C ARG A 91 -17.92 10.38 -3.32
N THR A 92 -17.76 11.39 -4.17
CA THR A 92 -16.53 11.63 -4.93
C THR A 92 -15.70 12.69 -4.21
N TYR A 93 -14.47 12.32 -3.87
CA TYR A 93 -13.47 13.17 -3.25
C TYR A 93 -12.39 13.55 -4.26
N GLN A 94 -11.66 14.61 -3.95
CA GLN A 94 -10.47 15.06 -4.70
C GLN A 94 -9.24 14.78 -3.84
N PHE A 95 -8.21 14.17 -4.44
CA PHE A 95 -6.89 14.09 -3.83
C PHE A 95 -6.08 15.29 -4.32
N ASP A 96 -5.56 16.06 -3.38
CA ASP A 96 -4.82 17.30 -3.61
C ASP A 96 -3.34 17.13 -3.35
N VAL A 97 -2.51 17.70 -4.23
CA VAL A 97 -1.05 17.72 -4.11
C VAL A 97 -0.56 19.15 -4.36
N ARG A 98 0.21 19.70 -3.43
CA ARG A 98 0.86 21.00 -3.60
C ARG A 98 2.35 20.84 -3.81
N CYS A 99 2.90 21.61 -4.74
CA CYS A 99 4.31 21.60 -5.09
C CYS A 99 4.93 22.98 -4.82
N SER A 100 6.16 22.97 -4.31
CA SER A 100 6.92 24.20 -3.95
C SER A 100 7.27 25.08 -5.14
N ASP A 101 7.31 24.53 -6.35
CA ASP A 101 7.59 25.24 -7.60
C ASP A 101 6.35 25.87 -8.23
N VAL A 102 5.15 25.57 -7.73
CA VAL A 102 3.89 26.21 -8.18
C VAL A 102 3.58 27.42 -7.32
N ARG A 103 4.01 28.59 -7.79
CA ARG A 103 3.81 29.88 -7.09
C ARG A 103 2.45 30.53 -7.38
N MET A 104 1.44 29.73 -7.63
CA MET A 104 0.09 30.18 -7.93
C MET A 104 -0.75 30.19 -6.64
N MET A 105 -1.43 31.30 -6.36
CA MET A 105 -2.31 31.42 -5.20
C MET A 105 -3.40 30.33 -5.27
N ALA A 106 -3.61 29.60 -4.17
CA ALA A 106 -4.54 28.47 -4.07
C ALA A 106 -4.34 27.40 -5.15
N GLY A 107 -3.14 27.29 -5.75
CA GLY A 107 -2.82 26.28 -6.75
C GLY A 107 -2.56 24.92 -6.12
N SER A 108 -3.22 23.88 -6.63
CA SER A 108 -2.93 22.48 -6.29
C SER A 108 -3.17 21.57 -7.48
N PHE A 109 -2.39 20.50 -7.58
CA PHE A 109 -2.67 19.43 -8.51
C PHE A 109 -3.73 18.52 -7.91
N GLN A 110 -4.76 18.19 -8.69
CA GLN A 110 -5.92 17.46 -8.21
C GLN A 110 -6.29 16.30 -9.13
N THR A 111 -6.78 15.22 -8.54
CA THR A 111 -7.46 14.14 -9.24
C THR A 111 -8.64 13.65 -8.39
N ASN A 112 -9.67 13.11 -9.04
CA ASN A 112 -10.86 12.64 -8.34
C ASN A 112 -10.76 11.14 -8.06
N PHE A 113 -11.39 10.71 -6.95
CA PHE A 113 -11.68 9.32 -6.67
C PHE A 113 -13.06 9.17 -6.06
N THR A 114 -13.75 8.10 -6.40
CA THR A 114 -15.09 7.80 -5.87
C THR A 114 -14.98 6.65 -4.88
N THR A 115 -15.68 6.78 -3.76
CA THR A 115 -15.75 5.74 -2.73
C THR A 115 -16.99 4.88 -2.91
N VAL A 116 -16.98 3.68 -2.32
CA VAL A 116 -18.17 2.85 -2.16
C VAL A 116 -18.61 2.94 -0.71
N ALA A 117 -19.91 3.17 -0.49
CA ALA A 117 -20.44 3.43 0.86
C ALA A 117 -20.15 2.25 1.81
N GLY A 118 -19.38 2.52 2.87
CA GLY A 118 -19.03 1.55 3.90
C GLY A 118 -17.96 0.51 3.52
N GLU A 119 -17.48 0.48 2.27
CA GLU A 119 -16.51 -0.50 1.81
C GLU A 119 -15.09 0.06 1.78
N TRP A 120 -14.12 -0.77 2.17
CA TRP A 120 -12.71 -0.46 2.00
C TRP A 120 -12.27 -0.71 0.55
N VAL A 121 -11.78 0.33 -0.09
CA VAL A 121 -11.21 0.26 -1.45
C VAL A 121 -9.78 0.79 -1.44
N THR A 122 -8.90 0.14 -2.20
CA THR A 122 -7.56 0.66 -2.47
C THR A 122 -7.60 1.40 -3.79
N ILE A 123 -7.30 2.69 -3.74
CA ILE A 123 -7.24 3.57 -4.92
C ILE A 123 -5.79 3.80 -5.33
N GLU A 124 -5.55 3.85 -6.63
CA GLU A 124 -4.28 4.22 -7.23
C GLU A 124 -4.47 5.50 -8.03
N LEU A 125 -3.66 6.50 -7.71
CA LEU A 125 -3.72 7.84 -8.27
C LEU A 125 -2.38 8.17 -8.97
N PRO A 126 -2.18 7.75 -10.23
CA PRO A 126 -0.98 8.06 -10.99
C PRO A 126 -0.82 9.59 -11.17
N PHE A 127 0.39 10.12 -11.02
CA PHE A 127 0.63 11.56 -11.13
C PHE A 127 0.29 12.13 -12.51
N GLU A 128 0.28 11.32 -13.55
CA GLU A 128 -0.17 11.72 -14.89
C GLU A 128 -1.65 12.10 -14.98
N GLN A 129 -2.47 11.66 -14.02
CA GLN A 129 -3.90 12.00 -13.94
C GLN A 129 -4.14 13.33 -13.22
N PHE A 130 -3.17 13.84 -12.49
CA PHE A 130 -3.33 15.09 -11.77
C PHE A 130 -3.30 16.29 -12.71
N ARG A 131 -4.19 17.22 -12.46
CA ARG A 131 -4.27 18.50 -13.19
C ARG A 131 -4.17 19.66 -12.23
N LEU A 132 -3.53 20.75 -12.65
CA LEU A 132 -3.41 21.95 -11.82
C LEU A 132 -4.71 22.75 -11.84
N TYR A 133 -5.21 23.05 -10.66
CA TYR A 133 -6.34 23.93 -10.44
C TYR A 133 -5.93 25.12 -9.59
N SER A 134 -6.58 26.27 -9.77
CA SER A 134 -6.47 27.44 -8.94
C SER A 134 -7.87 28.02 -8.72
N PHE A 135 -8.26 28.25 -7.48
CA PHE A 135 -9.62 28.68 -7.10
C PHE A 135 -10.72 27.84 -7.76
N GLY A 136 -10.55 26.51 -7.78
CA GLY A 136 -11.49 25.57 -8.36
C GLY A 136 -11.58 25.58 -9.90
N ARG A 137 -10.69 26.32 -10.59
CA ARG A 137 -10.64 26.39 -12.07
C ARG A 137 -9.40 25.67 -12.59
N LEU A 138 -9.60 24.85 -13.63
CA LEU A 138 -8.50 24.20 -14.33
C LEU A 138 -7.57 25.26 -14.94
N VAL A 139 -6.27 25.13 -14.69
CA VAL A 139 -5.24 25.98 -15.28
C VAL A 139 -4.86 25.40 -16.65
N PRO A 140 -5.14 26.07 -17.77
CA PRO A 140 -4.78 25.59 -19.08
C PRO A 140 -3.26 25.60 -19.27
N ASN A 141 -2.72 24.62 -19.99
CA ASN A 141 -1.30 24.51 -20.29
C ASN A 141 -0.38 24.52 -19.03
N ALA A 142 -0.91 24.05 -17.91
CA ALA A 142 -0.14 23.95 -16.67
C ALA A 142 1.07 23.02 -16.82
N PRO A 143 2.16 23.27 -16.07
CA PRO A 143 3.28 22.34 -15.99
C PRO A 143 2.80 20.98 -15.42
N LYS A 144 3.54 19.93 -15.70
CA LYS A 144 3.31 18.61 -15.08
C LYS A 144 3.74 18.65 -13.62
N LEU A 145 3.05 17.86 -12.78
CA LEU A 145 3.46 17.63 -11.39
C LEU A 145 4.87 17.05 -11.34
N ILE A 146 5.72 17.65 -10.50
CA ILE A 146 7.08 17.16 -10.24
C ILE A 146 7.09 16.50 -8.86
N PRO A 147 7.17 15.14 -8.76
CA PRO A 147 7.05 14.45 -7.48
C PRO A 147 8.06 14.87 -6.41
N ALA A 148 9.30 15.20 -6.82
CA ALA A 148 10.33 15.67 -5.90
C ALA A 148 10.06 17.08 -5.31
N ARG A 149 9.08 17.81 -5.85
CA ARG A 149 8.69 19.16 -5.41
C ARG A 149 7.42 19.18 -4.57
N VAL A 150 6.83 18.01 -4.32
CA VAL A 150 5.63 17.91 -3.48
C VAL A 150 5.98 18.27 -2.04
N GLU A 151 5.23 19.19 -1.46
CA GLU A 151 5.37 19.67 -0.09
C GLU A 151 4.17 19.34 0.80
N SER A 152 2.99 19.08 0.20
CA SER A 152 1.82 18.66 0.96
C SER A 152 0.87 17.84 0.12
N ILE A 153 0.11 17.00 0.81
CA ILE A 153 -1.00 16.21 0.26
C ILE A 153 -2.26 16.46 1.08
N GLY A 154 -3.41 16.24 0.47
CA GLY A 154 -4.69 16.38 1.15
C GLY A 154 -5.82 15.69 0.41
N VAL A 155 -6.99 15.74 1.04
CA VAL A 155 -8.25 15.29 0.46
C VAL A 155 -9.30 16.37 0.64
N THR A 156 -9.98 16.70 -0.45
CA THR A 156 -11.06 17.67 -0.48
C THR A 156 -12.38 17.00 -0.83
N LEU A 157 -13.43 17.33 -0.09
CA LEU A 157 -14.80 17.13 -0.53
C LEU A 157 -15.34 18.43 -1.08
N GLY A 158 -15.71 18.42 -2.36
CA GLY A 158 -16.24 19.60 -3.07
C GLY A 158 -17.21 19.19 -4.19
N ASP A 159 -17.92 18.09 -4.02
CA ASP A 159 -18.81 17.47 -5.01
C ASP A 159 -20.15 18.21 -5.20
N LYS A 160 -20.34 19.36 -4.54
CA LYS A 160 -21.53 20.21 -4.60
C LYS A 160 -22.82 19.52 -4.12
N LYS A 161 -22.71 18.52 -3.28
CA LYS A 161 -23.83 17.87 -2.63
C LYS A 161 -23.80 18.21 -1.14
N PRO A 162 -24.75 19.06 -0.63
CA PRO A 162 -24.76 19.40 0.79
C PRO A 162 -25.08 18.18 1.66
N GLY A 163 -24.68 18.23 2.93
CA GLY A 163 -24.96 17.22 3.92
C GLY A 163 -23.72 16.56 4.51
N ALA A 164 -23.95 15.61 5.40
CA ALA A 164 -22.91 14.92 6.13
C ALA A 164 -22.00 14.12 5.19
N PHE A 165 -20.73 14.00 5.59
CA PHE A 165 -19.75 13.18 4.90
C PHE A 165 -18.79 12.51 5.87
N GLN A 166 -18.25 11.37 5.44
CA GLN A 166 -17.23 10.64 6.16
C GLN A 166 -16.31 9.90 5.20
N LEU A 167 -15.02 10.06 5.43
CA LEU A 167 -13.96 9.31 4.77
C LEU A 167 -12.98 8.79 5.81
N ASP A 168 -12.80 7.49 5.87
CA ASP A 168 -11.77 6.82 6.64
C ASP A 168 -10.59 6.48 5.72
N ILE A 169 -9.37 6.69 6.20
CA ILE A 169 -8.14 6.42 5.46
C ILE A 169 -7.27 5.52 6.34
N ASP A 170 -6.90 4.35 5.83
CA ASP A 170 -6.04 3.37 6.48
C ASP A 170 -4.55 3.68 6.22
N PHE A 171 -4.22 3.99 4.98
CA PHE A 171 -2.88 4.43 4.63
C PHE A 171 -2.88 5.35 3.40
N VAL A 172 -1.81 6.17 3.32
CA VAL A 172 -1.42 6.89 2.11
C VAL A 172 0.07 6.65 1.86
N ARG A 173 0.42 6.12 0.69
CA ARG A 173 1.81 5.80 0.36
C ARG A 173 2.18 6.18 -1.06
N ALA A 174 3.48 6.41 -1.28
CA ALA A 174 4.04 6.62 -2.60
C ALA A 174 3.91 5.33 -3.43
N MET A 175 3.45 5.46 -4.66
CA MET A 175 3.60 4.40 -5.66
C MET A 175 5.02 4.50 -6.23
N GLY A 176 5.76 3.39 -6.18
CA GLY A 176 7.04 3.30 -6.88
C GLY A 176 6.87 3.47 -8.39
N PRO A 177 7.95 3.71 -9.14
CA PRO A 177 7.88 3.65 -10.58
C PRO A 177 7.21 2.32 -10.94
N LYS A 178 6.14 2.38 -11.74
CA LYS A 178 5.78 1.20 -12.51
C LYS A 178 7.07 0.88 -13.24
N VAL A 179 7.72 -0.20 -12.86
CA VAL A 179 8.79 -0.75 -13.67
C VAL A 179 8.06 -1.18 -14.94
N ASP A 180 7.93 -0.26 -15.89
CA ASP A 180 7.60 -0.58 -17.27
C ASP A 180 8.82 -1.36 -17.77
N THR A 181 8.84 -2.64 -17.43
CA THR A 181 9.71 -3.56 -18.12
C THR A 181 9.07 -3.73 -19.49
N PRO A 182 9.73 -3.28 -20.55
CA PRO A 182 9.27 -3.62 -21.89
C PRO A 182 9.32 -5.13 -22.00
N ALA A 183 8.21 -5.72 -22.38
CA ALA A 183 7.99 -7.13 -22.66
C ALA A 183 8.14 -8.07 -21.44
N SER A 184 6.99 -8.57 -20.97
CA SER A 184 6.90 -9.80 -20.18
C SER A 184 7.57 -9.73 -18.80
N ARG A 185 6.85 -9.21 -17.80
CA ARG A 185 7.12 -9.72 -16.44
C ARG A 185 7.00 -11.21 -16.51
N ALA A 186 8.08 -11.91 -16.16
CA ALA A 186 8.06 -13.36 -16.11
C ALA A 186 6.87 -13.77 -15.23
N ASP A 187 6.10 -14.74 -15.67
CA ASP A 187 5.08 -15.32 -14.83
C ASP A 187 5.72 -15.92 -13.56
N LEU A 188 4.94 -16.15 -12.53
CA LEU A 188 5.44 -16.71 -11.28
C LEU A 188 6.25 -18.00 -11.52
N ALA A 189 5.85 -18.83 -12.49
CA ALA A 189 6.53 -20.06 -12.83
C ALA A 189 7.93 -19.82 -13.39
N SER A 190 8.09 -18.83 -14.26
CA SER A 190 9.40 -18.44 -14.82
C SER A 190 10.32 -17.86 -13.75
N VAL A 191 9.80 -17.01 -12.86
CA VAL A 191 10.57 -16.46 -11.72
C VAL A 191 11.01 -17.56 -10.78
N ALA A 192 10.10 -18.47 -10.42
CA ALA A 192 10.41 -19.56 -9.52
C ALA A 192 11.41 -20.55 -10.13
N LYS A 193 11.32 -20.86 -11.44
CA LYS A 193 12.32 -21.67 -12.15
C LYS A 193 13.70 -21.01 -12.14
N SER A 194 13.78 -19.73 -12.45
CA SER A 194 15.06 -19.00 -12.46
C SER A 194 15.67 -18.86 -11.07
N ALA A 195 14.85 -18.88 -10.02
CA ALA A 195 15.28 -18.87 -8.62
C ALA A 195 15.52 -20.30 -8.06
N GLY A 196 15.34 -21.35 -8.85
CA GLY A 196 15.54 -22.73 -8.41
C GLY A 196 14.44 -23.29 -7.46
N LEU A 197 13.25 -22.65 -7.44
CA LEU A 197 12.15 -22.97 -6.52
C LEU A 197 11.18 -24.01 -7.11
N THR A 198 11.71 -25.10 -7.65
CA THR A 198 10.94 -26.11 -8.39
C THR A 198 9.93 -26.85 -7.52
N THR A 199 10.27 -27.13 -6.26
CA THR A 199 9.39 -27.79 -5.29
C THR A 199 8.15 -26.96 -5.01
N LEU A 200 8.32 -25.63 -4.81
CA LEU A 200 7.19 -24.73 -4.59
C LEU A 200 6.21 -24.75 -5.77
N LEU A 201 6.72 -24.70 -7.01
CA LEU A 201 5.86 -24.74 -8.21
C LEU A 201 5.01 -26.01 -8.25
N SER A 202 5.63 -27.17 -8.07
CA SER A 202 4.90 -28.44 -8.06
C SER A 202 3.82 -28.50 -6.97
N LEU A 203 4.09 -27.93 -5.79
CA LEU A 203 3.12 -27.88 -4.69
C LEU A 203 1.96 -26.89 -4.96
N VAL A 204 2.24 -25.76 -5.60
CA VAL A 204 1.21 -24.79 -6.00
C VAL A 204 0.28 -25.42 -7.05
N GLU A 205 0.84 -26.06 -8.08
CA GLU A 205 0.07 -26.79 -9.11
C GLU A 205 -0.80 -27.89 -8.49
N LEU A 206 -0.21 -28.71 -7.64
CA LEU A 206 -0.91 -29.82 -6.95
C LEU A 206 -2.05 -29.31 -6.05
N SER A 207 -1.85 -28.18 -5.39
CA SER A 207 -2.85 -27.60 -4.48
C SER A 207 -4.06 -27.06 -5.20
N GLY A 208 -3.92 -26.63 -6.46
CA GLY A 208 -4.92 -25.88 -7.21
C GLY A 208 -5.22 -24.49 -6.65
N LEU A 209 -4.31 -23.93 -5.83
CA LEU A 209 -4.49 -22.60 -5.24
C LEU A 209 -4.47 -21.52 -6.32
N GLN A 210 -5.54 -20.73 -6.36
CA GLN A 210 -5.62 -19.54 -7.22
C GLN A 210 -5.18 -18.31 -6.42
N LEU A 211 -4.34 -17.46 -7.03
CA LEU A 211 -4.02 -16.15 -6.46
C LEU A 211 -5.23 -15.22 -6.59
N PRO A 212 -5.38 -14.24 -5.66
CA PRO A 212 -6.48 -13.26 -5.75
C PRO A 212 -6.48 -12.55 -7.11
N ALA A 213 -7.61 -12.58 -7.80
CA ALA A 213 -7.77 -11.95 -9.11
C ALA A 213 -7.65 -10.42 -8.99
N GLY A 214 -6.83 -9.80 -9.83
CA GLY A 214 -6.67 -8.33 -9.90
C GLY A 214 -5.90 -7.69 -8.75
N GLY A 215 -5.43 -8.45 -7.76
CA GLY A 215 -4.61 -7.97 -6.65
C GLY A 215 -3.11 -8.18 -6.89
N ARG A 216 -2.27 -7.26 -6.39
CA ARG A 216 -0.83 -7.51 -6.28
C ARG A 216 -0.55 -8.22 -4.96
N VAL A 217 0.33 -9.23 -4.99
CA VAL A 217 0.65 -10.07 -3.83
C VAL A 217 2.14 -10.05 -3.51
N THR A 218 2.47 -10.36 -2.26
CA THR A 218 3.82 -10.74 -1.86
C THR A 218 3.84 -12.23 -1.59
N ILE A 219 4.77 -12.96 -2.19
CA ILE A 219 4.94 -14.39 -2.01
C ILE A 219 6.26 -14.65 -1.31
N PHE A 220 6.20 -15.26 -0.13
CA PHE A 220 7.38 -15.80 0.55
C PHE A 220 7.61 -17.22 0.05
N ALA A 221 8.64 -17.39 -0.76
CA ALA A 221 8.92 -18.62 -1.49
C ALA A 221 10.04 -19.41 -0.81
N PRO A 222 9.74 -20.53 -0.14
CA PRO A 222 10.76 -21.39 0.45
C PRO A 222 11.64 -22.02 -0.62
N THR A 223 12.94 -22.16 -0.31
CA THR A 223 13.88 -22.88 -1.18
C THR A 223 13.57 -24.39 -1.22
N ASN A 224 14.15 -25.11 -2.17
CA ASN A 224 14.02 -26.57 -2.23
C ASN A 224 14.58 -27.23 -0.96
N GLU A 225 15.66 -26.68 -0.39
CA GLU A 225 16.27 -27.11 0.86
C GLU A 225 15.32 -26.93 2.05
N ALA A 226 14.56 -25.81 2.06
CA ALA A 226 13.55 -25.55 3.08
C ALA A 226 12.44 -26.63 3.08
N PHE A 227 12.05 -27.12 1.90
CA PHE A 227 11.11 -28.23 1.77
C PHE A 227 11.75 -29.57 2.11
N ALA A 228 13.03 -29.79 1.77
CA ALA A 228 13.75 -31.01 2.12
C ALA A 228 13.95 -31.17 3.64
N ALA A 229 13.88 -30.08 4.40
CA ALA A 229 13.92 -30.16 5.87
C ALA A 229 12.60 -30.64 6.51
N ILE A 230 11.51 -30.72 5.73
CA ILE A 230 10.24 -31.29 6.21
C ILE A 230 10.33 -32.84 6.23
N PRO A 231 9.90 -33.49 7.31
CA PRO A 231 9.87 -34.96 7.36
C PRO A 231 9.11 -35.58 6.18
N ALA A 232 9.66 -36.64 5.60
CA ALA A 232 9.16 -37.24 4.37
C ALA A 232 7.70 -37.75 4.48
N ASP A 233 7.31 -38.25 5.65
CA ASP A 233 5.93 -38.63 5.96
C ASP A 233 4.96 -37.48 5.87
N LYS A 234 5.35 -36.28 6.36
CA LYS A 234 4.57 -35.07 6.26
C LYS A 234 4.46 -34.57 4.82
N VAL A 235 5.56 -34.59 4.07
CA VAL A 235 5.53 -34.23 2.64
C VAL A 235 4.59 -35.15 1.88
N LYS A 236 4.68 -36.49 2.13
CA LYS A 236 3.79 -37.46 1.54
C LYS A 236 2.31 -37.22 1.88
N PHE A 237 2.02 -36.83 3.11
CA PHE A 237 0.66 -36.44 3.51
C PHE A 237 0.20 -35.16 2.76
N LEU A 238 1.01 -34.13 2.74
CA LEU A 238 0.67 -32.84 2.08
C LEU A 238 0.42 -32.99 0.57
N THR A 239 1.08 -33.94 -0.07
CA THR A 239 0.91 -34.25 -1.50
C THR A 239 -0.23 -35.23 -1.79
N SER A 240 -0.86 -35.79 -0.76
CA SER A 240 -2.03 -36.66 -0.89
C SER A 240 -3.32 -35.83 -1.05
N GLU A 241 -4.37 -36.50 -1.51
CA GLU A 241 -5.70 -35.87 -1.60
C GLU A 241 -6.23 -35.43 -0.22
N ALA A 242 -6.00 -36.24 0.83
CA ALA A 242 -6.39 -35.90 2.20
C ALA A 242 -5.62 -34.68 2.77
N GLY A 243 -4.38 -34.46 2.33
CA GLY A 243 -3.54 -33.36 2.77
C GLY A 243 -3.73 -32.05 1.98
N ARG A 244 -4.51 -32.06 0.89
CA ARG A 244 -4.67 -30.89 0.00
C ARG A 244 -5.13 -29.62 0.72
N ALA A 245 -6.10 -29.72 1.61
CA ALA A 245 -6.60 -28.57 2.38
C ALA A 245 -5.50 -27.99 3.30
N THR A 246 -4.71 -28.86 3.93
CA THR A 246 -3.56 -28.47 4.76
C THR A 246 -2.47 -27.79 3.91
N LEU A 247 -2.17 -28.33 2.74
CA LEU A 247 -1.24 -27.72 1.79
C LEU A 247 -1.70 -26.32 1.37
N GLN A 248 -2.99 -26.16 1.04
CA GLN A 248 -3.55 -24.84 0.70
C GLN A 248 -3.43 -23.85 1.87
N ALA A 249 -3.67 -24.29 3.11
CA ALA A 249 -3.52 -23.43 4.28
C ALA A 249 -2.06 -22.99 4.47
N ILE A 250 -1.10 -23.89 4.30
CA ILE A 250 0.33 -23.58 4.34
C ILE A 250 0.69 -22.58 3.23
N LEU A 251 0.27 -22.83 2.00
CA LEU A 251 0.57 -21.91 0.88
C LEU A 251 -0.06 -20.53 1.09
N LYS A 252 -1.29 -20.45 1.60
CA LYS A 252 -1.92 -19.18 1.96
C LYS A 252 -1.16 -18.42 3.06
N ASN A 253 -0.47 -19.13 3.95
CA ASN A 253 0.37 -18.54 4.98
C ASN A 253 1.65 -17.89 4.41
N HIS A 254 2.03 -18.24 3.19
CA HIS A 254 3.16 -17.67 2.46
C HIS A 254 2.80 -16.52 1.54
N ILE A 255 1.53 -16.07 1.54
CA ILE A 255 1.04 -15.03 0.62
C ILE A 255 0.45 -13.88 1.41
N LEU A 256 0.90 -12.65 1.12
CA LEU A 256 0.21 -11.44 1.57
C LEU A 256 -0.71 -10.94 0.46
N PRO A 257 -1.93 -10.48 0.80
CA PRO A 257 -2.87 -9.91 -0.19
C PRO A 257 -2.49 -8.49 -0.62
N MET A 258 -1.19 -8.18 -0.67
CA MET A 258 -0.62 -6.91 -1.10
C MET A 258 0.81 -7.12 -1.57
N ALA A 259 1.28 -6.31 -2.54
CA ALA A 259 2.71 -6.24 -2.83
C ALA A 259 3.36 -5.21 -1.91
N ILE A 260 4.38 -5.63 -1.17
CA ILE A 260 5.14 -4.79 -0.25
C ILE A 260 6.64 -4.95 -0.56
N ASP A 261 7.39 -3.85 -0.61
CA ASP A 261 8.84 -3.86 -0.78
C ASP A 261 9.57 -4.17 0.54
N SER A 262 10.83 -4.58 0.46
CA SER A 262 11.61 -4.98 1.64
C SER A 262 11.81 -3.84 2.64
N GLY A 263 12.00 -2.61 2.17
CA GLY A 263 12.15 -1.45 3.03
C GLY A 263 10.91 -1.20 3.89
N SER A 264 9.72 -1.28 3.28
CA SER A 264 8.43 -1.14 3.97
C SER A 264 8.09 -2.37 4.82
N LEU A 265 8.44 -3.57 4.37
CA LEU A 265 8.18 -4.81 5.10
C LEU A 265 8.95 -4.86 6.42
N LEU A 266 10.26 -4.58 6.37
CA LEU A 266 11.15 -4.71 7.53
C LEU A 266 10.94 -3.65 8.62
N GLN A 267 10.21 -2.58 8.31
CA GLN A 267 9.81 -1.58 9.31
C GLN A 267 8.55 -1.97 10.09
N ARG A 268 7.86 -3.04 9.68
CA ARG A 268 6.65 -3.52 10.36
C ARG A 268 7.00 -4.54 11.43
N ARG A 269 6.18 -4.63 12.47
CA ARG A 269 6.27 -5.67 13.49
C ARG A 269 5.57 -6.96 13.08
N GLY A 270 4.67 -6.89 12.11
CA GLY A 270 3.93 -8.02 11.59
C GLY A 270 3.08 -7.67 10.39
N VAL A 271 2.67 -8.68 9.63
CA VAL A 271 1.79 -8.57 8.47
C VAL A 271 0.80 -9.72 8.43
N LEU A 272 -0.41 -9.45 7.94
CA LEU A 272 -1.47 -10.46 7.86
C LEU A 272 -1.33 -11.27 6.57
N ALA A 273 -1.15 -12.57 6.69
CA ALA A 273 -1.13 -13.49 5.57
C ALA A 273 -2.54 -13.80 5.03
N LEU A 274 -2.62 -14.33 3.82
CA LEU A 274 -3.88 -14.77 3.21
C LEU A 274 -4.55 -15.93 4.00
N SER A 275 -3.79 -16.62 4.86
CA SER A 275 -4.31 -17.59 5.82
C SER A 275 -5.07 -16.98 6.98
N GLY A 276 -5.00 -15.66 7.18
CA GLY A 276 -5.51 -14.96 8.35
C GLY A 276 -4.55 -14.92 9.55
N GLN A 277 -3.35 -15.49 9.43
CA GLN A 277 -2.33 -15.42 10.49
C GLN A 277 -1.49 -14.15 10.39
N ASN A 278 -1.13 -13.60 11.54
CA ASN A 278 -0.17 -12.51 11.64
C ASN A 278 1.26 -13.08 11.64
N LEU A 279 2.04 -12.73 10.62
CA LEU A 279 3.44 -13.11 10.49
C LEU A 279 4.30 -12.05 11.19
N VAL A 280 4.96 -12.43 12.27
CA VAL A 280 5.87 -11.53 13.01
C VAL A 280 7.10 -11.25 12.16
N ILE A 281 7.51 -9.99 12.12
CA ILE A 281 8.70 -9.52 11.40
C ILE A 281 9.76 -9.11 12.40
N ASP A 282 10.97 -9.63 12.19
CA ASP A 282 12.19 -9.18 12.83
C ASP A 282 13.04 -8.46 11.76
N GLY A 283 12.92 -7.14 11.73
CA GLY A 283 13.59 -6.32 10.73
C GLY A 283 15.11 -6.26 10.91
N GLU A 284 15.61 -6.39 12.14
CA GLU A 284 17.06 -6.40 12.43
C GLU A 284 17.69 -7.72 11.99
N ALA A 285 17.02 -8.85 12.27
CA ALA A 285 17.49 -10.17 11.88
C ALA A 285 17.11 -10.57 10.44
N LEU A 286 16.39 -9.73 9.70
CA LEU A 286 15.86 -10.00 8.36
C LEU A 286 15.03 -11.30 8.31
N LYS A 287 14.11 -11.45 9.27
CA LYS A 287 13.27 -12.65 9.40
C LYS A 287 11.78 -12.32 9.36
N ILE A 288 10.99 -13.27 8.85
CA ILE A 288 9.54 -13.26 8.90
C ILE A 288 9.03 -14.61 9.39
N ALA A 289 8.20 -14.62 10.44
CA ALA A 289 7.72 -15.83 11.11
C ALA A 289 8.86 -16.84 11.39
N GLY A 290 10.04 -16.34 11.75
CA GLY A 290 11.25 -17.13 12.02
C GLY A 290 12.02 -17.63 10.79
N ALA A 291 11.51 -17.42 9.57
CA ALA A 291 12.21 -17.70 8.32
C ALA A 291 13.14 -16.54 7.94
N SER A 292 14.37 -16.81 7.52
CA SER A 292 15.31 -15.78 7.06
C SER A 292 15.02 -15.40 5.60
N LEU A 293 15.09 -14.10 5.30
CA LEU A 293 14.97 -13.58 3.95
C LEU A 293 16.31 -13.75 3.21
N LEU A 294 16.35 -14.64 2.23
CA LEU A 294 17.56 -14.90 1.42
C LEU A 294 17.65 -13.99 0.20
N LYS A 295 16.51 -13.66 -0.40
CA LYS A 295 16.41 -12.75 -1.53
C LYS A 295 15.08 -11.98 -1.43
N THR A 296 15.12 -10.69 -1.68
CA THR A 296 13.98 -9.79 -1.55
C THR A 296 13.63 -9.13 -2.88
N ASP A 297 12.42 -8.62 -2.99
CA ASP A 297 11.96 -7.74 -4.08
C ASP A 297 12.13 -8.32 -5.50
N VAL A 298 12.01 -9.64 -5.66
CA VAL A 298 12.02 -10.28 -6.98
C VAL A 298 10.67 -10.06 -7.66
N PRO A 299 10.58 -9.23 -8.71
CA PRO A 299 9.30 -8.90 -9.31
C PRO A 299 8.78 -10.03 -10.20
N PHE A 300 7.44 -10.21 -10.19
CA PHE A 300 6.70 -11.00 -11.16
C PHE A 300 5.43 -10.24 -11.61
N ASP A 301 4.66 -10.77 -12.57
CA ASP A 301 3.51 -10.08 -13.18
C ASP A 301 2.47 -9.57 -12.17
N SER A 302 2.20 -10.33 -11.11
CA SER A 302 1.18 -10.01 -10.11
C SER A 302 1.76 -9.65 -8.73
N GLY A 303 3.04 -9.29 -8.61
CA GLY A 303 3.59 -8.89 -7.31
C GLY A 303 5.09 -8.98 -7.16
N VAL A 304 5.51 -9.40 -5.95
CA VAL A 304 6.92 -9.60 -5.58
C VAL A 304 7.10 -10.94 -4.88
N VAL A 305 8.26 -11.55 -5.10
CA VAL A 305 8.67 -12.80 -4.44
C VAL A 305 9.84 -12.50 -3.49
N TYR A 306 9.77 -13.07 -2.30
CA TYR A 306 10.84 -13.12 -1.31
C TYR A 306 11.26 -14.58 -1.15
N VAL A 307 12.52 -14.87 -1.34
CA VAL A 307 13.05 -16.24 -1.12
C VAL A 307 13.40 -16.40 0.35
N ILE A 308 12.92 -17.46 0.97
CA ILE A 308 13.11 -17.76 2.39
C ILE A 308 13.72 -19.15 2.63
N ASP A 309 14.43 -19.28 3.76
CA ASP A 309 15.15 -20.51 4.14
C ASP A 309 14.28 -21.59 4.80
N ARG A 310 12.99 -21.30 5.04
CA ARG A 310 12.13 -22.18 5.84
C ARG A 310 10.67 -22.08 5.39
N VAL A 311 9.93 -23.20 5.50
CA VAL A 311 8.48 -23.23 5.28
C VAL A 311 7.76 -22.67 6.53
N MET A 312 6.89 -21.69 6.36
CA MET A 312 6.09 -21.08 7.42
C MET A 312 4.80 -21.89 7.63
N ILE A 313 4.85 -22.85 8.55
CA ILE A 313 3.70 -23.69 8.88
C ILE A 313 2.74 -22.89 9.76
N PRO A 314 1.43 -22.80 9.41
CA PRO A 314 0.45 -22.11 10.25
C PRO A 314 0.37 -22.78 11.63
N GLU A 315 0.34 -21.97 12.68
CA GLU A 315 0.00 -22.48 14.01
C GLU A 315 -1.47 -22.89 14.01
N THR A 316 -1.74 -24.20 14.02
CA THR A 316 -3.07 -24.71 14.27
C THR A 316 -3.36 -24.51 15.76
N ARG A 317 -4.05 -23.42 16.12
CA ARG A 317 -4.66 -23.32 17.45
C ARG A 317 -5.74 -24.39 17.52
N SER A 318 -5.45 -25.46 18.22
CA SER A 318 -6.47 -26.39 18.68
C SER A 318 -7.49 -25.61 19.52
N VAL A 319 -8.76 -25.62 19.14
CA VAL A 319 -9.90 -25.03 19.89
C VAL A 319 -10.15 -25.79 21.20
N ALA A 320 -9.18 -26.51 21.72
CA ALA A 320 -9.30 -27.39 22.89
C ALA A 320 -8.67 -26.81 24.18
N GLU A 321 -8.34 -25.50 24.21
CA GLU A 321 -7.90 -24.81 25.43
C GLU A 321 -8.53 -23.40 25.51
N VAL A 322 -9.86 -23.34 25.72
CA VAL A 322 -10.56 -22.23 26.34
C VAL A 322 -11.52 -22.78 27.38
#